data_cb777f135d39023af3f6f88a60fce0cd
#
_entry.id   cb777f135d39023af3f6f88a60fce0cd
#
_cell.length_a   1.000
_cell.length_b   1.000
_cell.length_c   1.000
_cell.angle_alpha   90.00
_cell.angle_beta   90.00
_cell.angle_gamma   90.00
#
_symmetry.space_group_name_H-M   'P 1'
#
loop_
_entity.id
_entity.type
_entity.pdbx_description
1 polymer ?
#
loop_
_entity_poly.entity_id
_entity_poly.type
_entity_poly.pdbx_seq_one_letter_code
_entity_poly.pdbx_strand_id
1 'polypeptide(L)'
;MDDGKLDALGQTIVSALGGAASAHAVAFNQLTVTVDAGKIVEVMKHLRDDPALRFINITDVTAVDYPGREKRFDVVYHLLSPTLNERIRVRAEADETTQVPSIIDVFPGADWFERETYDLYGVIFTGHPDMRRLLTDYGFDGHPLRKDFPLTGFVEVRYDDQEKRVLYEPVRLNQEFRKFDFLSPWEGADYPLPGDEKAEPKA
;
A
#
# COMPACT_ATOMS: atom_id res chain seq x y z
N MET A 1 0.79 8.44 22.04
CA MET A 1 0.30 7.13 22.50
C MET A 1 1.48 6.39 23.08
N ASP A 2 1.32 5.56 24.10
CA ASP A 2 2.46 4.86 24.71
C ASP A 2 2.78 3.63 23.85
N ASP A 3 3.99 3.57 23.28
CA ASP A 3 4.45 2.46 22.44
C ASP A 3 4.34 1.11 23.17
N GLY A 4 4.50 1.10 24.50
CA GLY A 4 4.33 -0.10 25.32
C GLY A 4 2.90 -0.64 25.32
N LYS A 5 1.89 0.23 25.25
CA LYS A 5 0.49 -0.17 25.14
C LYS A 5 0.19 -0.81 23.78
N LEU A 6 0.72 -0.23 22.72
CA LEU A 6 0.56 -0.75 21.34
C LEU A 6 1.27 -2.09 21.18
N ASP A 7 2.44 -2.25 21.77
CA ASP A 7 3.18 -3.52 21.74
C ASP A 7 2.42 -4.64 22.46
N ALA A 8 1.89 -4.37 23.65
CA ALA A 8 1.06 -5.31 24.40
C ALA A 8 -0.21 -5.71 23.62
N LEU A 9 -0.85 -4.74 22.95
CA LEU A 9 -2.00 -4.99 22.08
C LEU A 9 -1.61 -5.88 20.90
N GLY A 10 -0.49 -5.59 20.24
CA GLY A 10 0.05 -6.40 19.13
C GLY A 10 0.34 -7.83 19.55
N GLN A 11 0.97 -8.02 20.71
CA GLN A 11 1.28 -9.34 21.24
C GLN A 11 -0.01 -10.13 21.56
N THR A 12 -1.02 -9.47 22.10
CA THR A 12 -2.34 -10.09 22.38
C THR A 12 -3.00 -10.57 21.10
N ILE A 13 -3.02 -9.71 20.05
CA ILE A 13 -3.62 -10.03 18.74
C ILE A 13 -2.89 -11.20 18.09
N VAL A 14 -1.55 -11.18 18.03
CA VAL A 14 -0.76 -12.26 17.42
C VAL A 14 -0.97 -13.57 18.17
N SER A 15 -1.02 -13.53 19.50
CA SER A 15 -1.25 -14.73 20.32
C SER A 15 -2.65 -15.31 20.08
N ALA A 16 -3.67 -14.47 19.95
CA ALA A 16 -5.05 -14.90 19.71
C ALA A 16 -5.25 -15.49 18.30
N LEU A 17 -4.60 -14.91 17.29
CA LEU A 17 -4.69 -15.35 15.90
C LEU A 17 -3.80 -16.55 15.57
N GLY A 18 -2.84 -16.87 16.42
CA GLY A 18 -1.94 -18.02 16.24
C GLY A 18 -1.25 -17.98 14.87
N GLY A 19 -1.36 -19.08 14.09
CA GLY A 19 -0.70 -19.19 12.79
C GLY A 19 -1.29 -18.32 11.67
N ALA A 20 -2.29 -17.48 11.93
CA ALA A 20 -2.81 -16.51 10.96
C ALA A 20 -2.05 -15.17 11.00
N ALA A 21 -1.48 -14.83 12.16
CA ALA A 21 -0.60 -13.66 12.32
C ALA A 21 0.83 -14.13 12.62
N SER A 22 1.81 -13.61 11.90
CA SER A 22 3.21 -14.02 12.00
C SER A 22 4.04 -13.11 12.89
N ALA A 23 3.74 -11.83 12.92
CA ALA A 23 4.51 -10.84 13.66
C ALA A 23 3.69 -9.55 13.90
N HIS A 24 4.15 -8.74 14.85
CA HIS A 24 3.73 -7.35 15.00
C HIS A 24 4.95 -6.43 15.12
N ALA A 25 4.76 -5.17 14.83
CA ALA A 25 5.76 -4.13 15.00
C ALA A 25 5.09 -2.80 15.35
N VAL A 26 5.71 -2.03 16.24
CA VAL A 26 5.30 -0.66 16.57
C VAL A 26 6.35 0.29 16.01
N ALA A 27 5.93 1.20 15.16
CA ALA A 27 6.78 2.25 14.62
C ALA A 27 5.95 3.52 14.40
N PHE A 28 6.53 4.68 14.70
CA PHE A 28 5.86 5.99 14.55
C PHE A 28 4.49 6.05 15.24
N ASN A 29 4.36 5.49 16.44
CA ASN A 29 3.12 5.37 17.21
C ASN A 29 1.99 4.61 16.45
N GLN A 30 2.33 3.68 15.59
CA GLN A 30 1.39 2.85 14.85
C GLN A 30 1.72 1.36 15.03
N LEU A 31 0.70 0.59 15.37
CA LEU A 31 0.79 -0.86 15.42
C LEU A 31 0.55 -1.45 14.03
N THR A 32 1.49 -2.28 13.58
CA THR A 32 1.36 -3.07 12.34
C THR A 32 1.38 -4.56 12.70
N VAL A 33 0.40 -5.31 12.22
CA VAL A 33 0.35 -6.77 12.35
C VAL A 33 0.51 -7.41 10.99
N THR A 34 1.49 -8.31 10.84
CA THR A 34 1.73 -9.06 9.60
C THR A 34 0.97 -10.37 9.66
N VAL A 35 0.21 -10.66 8.60
CA VAL A 35 -0.70 -11.80 8.52
C VAL A 35 -0.51 -12.60 7.23
N ASP A 36 -0.97 -13.85 7.23
CA ASP A 36 -1.07 -14.65 6.02
C ASP A 36 -2.21 -14.12 5.13
N ALA A 37 -1.89 -13.83 3.86
CA ALA A 37 -2.88 -13.33 2.89
C ALA A 37 -4.10 -14.27 2.75
N GLY A 38 -3.89 -15.59 2.76
CA GLY A 38 -4.96 -16.58 2.66
C GLY A 38 -5.92 -16.59 3.85
N LYS A 39 -5.50 -16.04 5.00
CA LYS A 39 -6.28 -16.01 6.25
C LYS A 39 -6.84 -14.62 6.59
N ILE A 40 -6.73 -13.67 5.68
CA ILE A 40 -7.12 -12.28 5.92
C ILE A 40 -8.57 -12.13 6.41
N VAL A 41 -9.50 -12.90 5.87
CA VAL A 41 -10.93 -12.86 6.25
C VAL A 41 -11.13 -13.29 7.71
N GLU A 42 -10.42 -14.33 8.15
CA GLU A 42 -10.45 -14.81 9.54
C GLU A 42 -9.92 -13.75 10.50
N VAL A 43 -8.76 -13.15 10.13
CA VAL A 43 -8.14 -12.07 10.90
C VAL A 43 -9.08 -10.87 11.01
N MET A 44 -9.69 -10.44 9.92
CA MET A 44 -10.60 -9.30 9.90
C MET A 44 -11.85 -9.54 10.73
N LYS A 45 -12.41 -10.74 10.69
CA LYS A 45 -13.55 -11.13 11.57
C LYS A 45 -13.16 -11.05 13.03
N HIS A 46 -12.01 -11.62 13.41
CA HIS A 46 -11.53 -11.57 14.78
C HIS A 46 -11.35 -10.13 15.27
N LEU A 47 -10.67 -9.28 14.51
CA LEU A 47 -10.42 -7.88 14.86
C LEU A 47 -11.72 -7.08 15.02
N ARG A 48 -12.75 -7.37 14.21
CA ARG A 48 -14.05 -6.70 14.26
C ARG A 48 -14.91 -7.19 15.44
N ASP A 49 -14.97 -8.50 15.63
CA ASP A 49 -15.99 -9.15 16.48
C ASP A 49 -15.54 -9.32 17.93
N ASP A 50 -14.23 -9.34 18.21
CA ASP A 50 -13.71 -9.44 19.57
C ASP A 50 -14.13 -8.21 20.41
N PRO A 51 -14.85 -8.41 21.54
CA PRO A 51 -15.31 -7.31 22.39
C PRO A 51 -14.17 -6.44 22.96
N ALA A 52 -12.95 -7.00 23.09
CA ALA A 52 -11.78 -6.28 23.58
C ALA A 52 -11.10 -5.44 22.51
N LEU A 53 -11.35 -5.71 21.21
CA LEU A 53 -10.68 -5.06 20.09
C LEU A 53 -11.61 -4.11 19.34
N ARG A 54 -12.75 -4.60 18.85
CA ARG A 54 -13.80 -3.83 18.19
C ARG A 54 -13.30 -2.88 17.09
N PHE A 55 -12.43 -3.36 16.20
CA PHE A 55 -12.02 -2.62 15.01
C PHE A 55 -13.13 -2.68 13.95
N ILE A 56 -14.20 -1.94 14.21
CA ILE A 56 -15.44 -1.99 13.42
C ILE A 56 -15.44 -1.11 12.19
N ASN A 57 -14.43 -0.25 12.02
CA ASN A 57 -14.35 0.66 10.89
C ASN A 57 -13.10 0.38 10.07
N ILE A 58 -13.29 0.10 8.78
CA ILE A 58 -12.22 0.11 7.80
C ILE A 58 -12.04 1.52 7.25
N THR A 59 -10.84 2.04 7.32
CA THR A 59 -10.54 3.40 6.86
C THR A 59 -9.87 3.41 5.49
N ASP A 60 -9.14 2.33 5.16
CA ASP A 60 -8.45 2.23 3.88
C ASP A 60 -8.02 0.79 3.58
N VAL A 61 -7.97 0.42 2.29
CA VAL A 61 -7.27 -0.76 1.78
C VAL A 61 -6.43 -0.30 0.59
N THR A 62 -5.13 -0.56 0.65
CA THR A 62 -4.19 -0.17 -0.39
C THR A 62 -3.06 -1.19 -0.53
N ALA A 63 -2.13 -0.96 -1.43
CA ALA A 63 -0.93 -1.77 -1.55
C ALA A 63 0.34 -0.91 -1.60
N VAL A 64 1.46 -1.54 -1.27
CA VAL A 64 2.79 -0.94 -1.46
C VAL A 64 3.60 -1.89 -2.33
N ASP A 65 4.24 -1.35 -3.36
CA ASP A 65 5.03 -2.12 -4.31
C ASP A 65 6.51 -2.12 -3.94
N TYR A 66 7.09 -3.32 -3.79
CA TYR A 66 8.51 -3.58 -3.52
C TYR A 66 9.11 -4.50 -4.60
N PRO A 67 9.51 -3.97 -5.76
CA PRO A 67 9.91 -4.79 -6.92
C PRO A 67 11.10 -5.72 -6.66
N GLY A 68 11.90 -5.47 -5.62
CA GLY A 68 13.05 -6.30 -5.25
C GLY A 68 12.72 -7.50 -4.35
N ARG A 69 11.45 -7.71 -3.99
CA ARG A 69 11.02 -8.83 -3.13
C ARG A 69 10.36 -9.94 -3.96
N GLU A 70 10.44 -11.18 -3.48
CA GLU A 70 9.70 -12.31 -4.04
C GLU A 70 8.19 -12.06 -3.92
N LYS A 71 7.72 -11.73 -2.71
CA LYS A 71 6.36 -11.20 -2.49
C LYS A 71 6.41 -9.69 -2.68
N ARG A 72 6.09 -9.28 -3.89
CA ARG A 72 6.24 -7.92 -4.37
C ARG A 72 5.36 -6.91 -3.65
N PHE A 73 4.13 -7.30 -3.29
CA PHE A 73 3.14 -6.39 -2.73
C PHE A 73 2.93 -6.61 -1.23
N ASP A 74 2.92 -5.53 -0.48
CA ASP A 74 2.31 -5.48 0.85
C ASP A 74 0.89 -4.94 0.68
N VAL A 75 -0.13 -5.79 0.85
CA VAL A 75 -1.53 -5.35 0.92
C VAL A 75 -1.81 -4.87 2.33
N VAL A 76 -2.23 -3.62 2.45
CA VAL A 76 -2.31 -2.90 3.71
C VAL A 76 -3.75 -2.51 3.99
N TYR A 77 -4.23 -2.87 5.17
CA TYR A 77 -5.56 -2.54 5.66
C TYR A 77 -5.44 -1.66 6.89
N HIS A 78 -6.12 -0.53 6.91
CA HIS A 78 -6.20 0.36 8.05
C HIS A 78 -7.55 0.25 8.73
N LEU A 79 -7.53 -0.12 10.00
CA LEU A 79 -8.73 -0.28 10.81
C LEU A 79 -8.73 0.70 11.97
N LEU A 80 -9.94 1.09 12.39
CA LEU A 80 -10.18 1.96 13.53
C LEU A 80 -11.18 1.30 14.48
N SER A 81 -10.85 1.28 15.76
CA SER A 81 -11.78 1.03 16.87
C SER A 81 -12.20 2.36 17.47
N PRO A 82 -13.40 2.88 17.17
CA PRO A 82 -13.87 4.13 17.76
C PRO A 82 -14.08 4.04 19.28
N THR A 83 -14.40 2.85 19.76
CA THR A 83 -14.64 2.61 21.18
C THR A 83 -13.36 2.72 22.01
N LEU A 84 -12.26 2.16 21.49
CA LEU A 84 -10.95 2.19 22.14
C LEU A 84 -10.13 3.41 21.74
N ASN A 85 -10.55 4.14 20.69
CA ASN A 85 -9.78 5.20 20.03
C ASN A 85 -8.39 4.72 19.58
N GLU A 86 -8.33 3.49 19.05
CA GLU A 86 -7.10 2.83 18.60
C GLU A 86 -7.16 2.57 17.12
N ARG A 87 -5.99 2.60 16.48
CA ARG A 87 -5.81 2.26 15.06
C ARG A 87 -4.86 1.08 14.93
N ILE A 88 -5.12 0.24 13.94
CA ILE A 88 -4.25 -0.87 13.59
C ILE A 88 -4.03 -0.89 12.09
N ARG A 89 -2.81 -1.24 11.69
CA ARG A 89 -2.48 -1.60 10.33
C ARG A 89 -2.32 -3.11 10.24
N VAL A 90 -3.04 -3.74 9.34
CA VAL A 90 -2.85 -5.16 9.00
C VAL A 90 -2.15 -5.22 7.66
N ARG A 91 -1.06 -5.99 7.57
CA ARG A 91 -0.25 -6.16 6.36
C ARG A 91 -0.24 -7.61 5.94
N ALA A 92 -0.64 -7.87 4.71
CA ALA A 92 -0.56 -9.17 4.07
C ALA A 92 0.39 -9.12 2.88
N GLU A 93 1.35 -10.03 2.81
CA GLU A 93 2.32 -10.10 1.72
C GLU A 93 1.76 -10.92 0.56
N ALA A 94 1.81 -10.38 -0.65
CA ALA A 94 1.32 -11.00 -1.87
C ALA A 94 2.32 -10.80 -3.02
N ASP A 95 2.27 -11.68 -4.01
CA ASP A 95 2.92 -11.53 -5.30
C ASP A 95 1.88 -11.27 -6.40
N GLU A 96 2.31 -11.21 -7.66
CA GLU A 96 1.42 -10.98 -8.81
C GLU A 96 0.41 -12.11 -9.05
N THR A 97 0.66 -13.30 -8.49
CA THR A 97 -0.17 -14.50 -8.66
C THR A 97 -0.99 -14.82 -7.41
N THR A 98 -0.63 -14.23 -6.28
CA THR A 98 -1.33 -14.45 -5.01
C THR A 98 -2.74 -13.89 -5.08
N GLN A 99 -3.71 -14.76 -4.85
CA GLN A 99 -5.10 -14.39 -4.74
C GLN A 99 -5.42 -14.08 -3.28
N VAL A 100 -5.70 -12.82 -2.99
CA VAL A 100 -6.06 -12.36 -1.64
C VAL A 100 -7.58 -12.47 -1.49
N PRO A 101 -8.11 -13.18 -0.48
CA PRO A 101 -9.56 -13.23 -0.26
C PRO A 101 -10.13 -11.83 0.03
N SER A 102 -11.23 -11.49 -0.64
CA SER A 102 -11.95 -10.23 -0.40
C SER A 102 -12.54 -10.19 1.00
N ILE A 103 -12.47 -9.03 1.62
CA ILE A 103 -13.03 -8.80 2.96
C ILE A 103 -14.40 -8.09 2.93
N ILE A 104 -15.02 -7.97 1.77
CA ILE A 104 -16.28 -7.24 1.58
C ILE A 104 -17.41 -7.76 2.45
N ASP A 105 -17.46 -9.08 2.68
CA ASP A 105 -18.45 -9.70 3.57
C ASP A 105 -18.24 -9.34 5.04
N VAL A 106 -17.03 -8.92 5.41
CA VAL A 106 -16.70 -8.47 6.77
C VAL A 106 -16.88 -6.95 6.87
N PHE A 107 -16.36 -6.23 5.89
CA PHE A 107 -16.41 -4.78 5.79
C PHE A 107 -16.95 -4.36 4.42
N PRO A 108 -18.25 -4.09 4.27
CA PRO A 108 -18.81 -3.67 2.99
C PRO A 108 -18.16 -2.41 2.39
N GLY A 109 -17.59 -1.55 3.25
CA GLY A 109 -16.83 -0.38 2.80
C GLY A 109 -15.53 -0.70 2.06
N ALA A 110 -15.05 -1.94 2.09
CA ALA A 110 -13.85 -2.36 1.38
C ALA A 110 -14.04 -2.49 -0.14
N ASP A 111 -15.28 -2.57 -0.64
CA ASP A 111 -15.62 -2.78 -2.05
C ASP A 111 -14.77 -1.89 -2.98
N TRP A 112 -14.89 -0.60 -2.84
CA TRP A 112 -14.21 0.34 -3.73
C TRP A 112 -12.69 0.40 -3.47
N PHE A 113 -12.25 0.25 -2.25
CA PHE A 113 -10.82 0.20 -1.92
C PHE A 113 -10.12 -1.02 -2.51
N GLU A 114 -10.77 -2.20 -2.51
CA GLU A 114 -10.22 -3.40 -3.16
C GLU A 114 -10.16 -3.21 -4.68
N ARG A 115 -11.18 -2.63 -5.30
CA ARG A 115 -11.19 -2.28 -6.73
C ARG A 115 -10.12 -1.26 -7.08
N GLU A 116 -9.92 -0.24 -6.27
CA GLU A 116 -8.85 0.74 -6.42
C GLU A 116 -7.47 0.05 -6.35
N THR A 117 -7.25 -0.79 -5.35
CA THR A 117 -6.00 -1.53 -5.18
C THR A 117 -5.73 -2.48 -6.36
N TYR A 118 -6.77 -3.14 -6.85
CA TYR A 118 -6.67 -3.94 -8.08
C TYR A 118 -6.32 -3.08 -9.28
N ASP A 119 -7.00 -1.96 -9.48
CA ASP A 119 -6.80 -1.08 -10.63
C ASP A 119 -5.38 -0.50 -10.66
N LEU A 120 -4.90 0.02 -9.53
CA LEU A 120 -3.64 0.75 -9.45
C LEU A 120 -2.39 -0.13 -9.27
N TYR A 121 -2.52 -1.31 -8.64
CA TYR A 121 -1.41 -2.23 -8.36
C TYR A 121 -1.54 -3.60 -9.04
N GLY A 122 -2.74 -4.02 -9.41
CA GLY A 122 -3.00 -5.34 -10.00
C GLY A 122 -3.08 -6.47 -8.98
N VAL A 123 -3.36 -6.18 -7.71
CA VAL A 123 -3.61 -7.19 -6.68
C VAL A 123 -4.98 -7.82 -6.93
N ILE A 124 -5.05 -9.16 -6.96
CA ILE A 124 -6.27 -9.89 -7.25
C ILE A 124 -7.00 -10.25 -5.95
N PHE A 125 -8.25 -9.76 -5.80
CA PHE A 125 -9.10 -10.10 -4.66
C PHE A 125 -10.15 -11.15 -5.07
N THR A 126 -10.02 -12.36 -4.52
CA THR A 126 -10.96 -13.45 -4.80
C THR A 126 -12.23 -13.34 -4.00
N GLY A 127 -13.35 -13.70 -4.62
CA GLY A 127 -14.67 -13.60 -3.98
C GLY A 127 -15.29 -12.20 -4.01
N HIS A 128 -14.57 -11.20 -4.57
CA HIS A 128 -15.15 -9.89 -4.79
C HIS A 128 -16.25 -9.95 -5.86
N PRO A 129 -17.44 -9.36 -5.63
CA PRO A 129 -18.58 -9.53 -6.54
C PRO A 129 -18.41 -8.81 -7.88
N ASP A 130 -17.62 -7.75 -7.93
CA ASP A 130 -17.48 -6.89 -9.11
C ASP A 130 -16.07 -6.29 -9.22
N MET A 131 -15.09 -7.08 -9.64
CA MET A 131 -13.69 -6.67 -9.75
C MET A 131 -13.42 -5.93 -11.07
N ARG A 132 -14.04 -4.79 -11.28
CA ARG A 132 -13.77 -3.89 -12.41
C ARG A 132 -12.83 -2.77 -12.02
N ARG A 133 -12.06 -2.26 -13.00
CA ARG A 133 -11.28 -1.03 -12.82
C ARG A 133 -12.19 0.13 -12.41
N LEU A 134 -11.68 1.02 -11.57
CA LEU A 134 -12.45 2.10 -10.95
C LEU A 134 -11.93 3.49 -11.34
N LEU A 135 -10.62 3.68 -11.32
CA LEU A 135 -9.99 5.00 -11.45
C LEU A 135 -9.32 5.23 -12.81
N THR A 136 -8.81 4.17 -13.46
CA THR A 136 -8.20 4.29 -14.77
C THR A 136 -9.24 4.35 -15.87
N ASP A 137 -8.90 4.99 -16.99
CA ASP A 137 -9.78 5.12 -18.14
C ASP A 137 -10.05 3.75 -18.82
N TYR A 138 -11.12 3.69 -19.63
CA TYR A 138 -11.47 2.49 -20.40
C TYR A 138 -10.31 2.10 -21.34
N GLY A 139 -9.94 0.83 -21.28
CA GLY A 139 -8.84 0.32 -22.10
C GLY A 139 -7.44 0.74 -21.62
N PHE A 140 -7.32 1.30 -20.42
CA PHE A 140 -6.01 1.60 -19.83
C PHE A 140 -5.21 0.30 -19.63
N ASP A 141 -3.97 0.29 -20.10
CA ASP A 141 -3.06 -0.84 -20.00
C ASP A 141 -2.02 -0.61 -18.88
N GLY A 142 -1.87 -1.61 -18.01
CA GLY A 142 -0.96 -1.59 -16.88
C GLY A 142 -1.59 -1.12 -15.55
N HIS A 143 -0.73 -0.90 -14.56
CA HIS A 143 -1.08 -0.52 -13.19
C HIS A 143 -0.20 0.66 -12.75
N PRO A 144 -0.75 1.89 -12.71
CA PRO A 144 0.05 3.10 -12.67
C PRO A 144 0.79 3.36 -11.36
N LEU A 145 0.45 2.70 -10.26
CA LEU A 145 1.18 2.86 -8.99
C LEU A 145 2.28 1.81 -8.77
N ARG A 146 2.46 0.87 -9.69
CA ARG A 146 3.65 0.01 -9.69
C ARG A 146 4.91 0.82 -9.96
N LYS A 147 6.02 0.49 -9.29
CA LYS A 147 7.29 1.22 -9.41
C LYS A 147 7.94 1.10 -10.80
N ASP A 148 7.62 0.06 -11.53
CA ASP A 148 8.06 -0.16 -12.91
C ASP A 148 7.19 0.54 -13.97
N PHE A 149 6.04 1.11 -13.59
CA PHE A 149 5.22 1.91 -14.49
C PHE A 149 5.83 3.33 -14.63
N PRO A 150 6.05 3.83 -15.87
CA PRO A 150 6.66 5.14 -16.08
C PRO A 150 5.77 6.28 -15.57
N LEU A 151 6.36 7.24 -14.86
CA LEU A 151 5.64 8.38 -14.27
C LEU A 151 4.84 9.18 -15.32
N THR A 152 5.34 9.29 -16.55
CA THR A 152 4.68 10.00 -17.64
C THR A 152 3.61 9.18 -18.35
N GLY A 153 3.52 7.87 -18.07
CA GLY A 153 2.67 6.95 -18.83
C GLY A 153 3.17 6.72 -20.25
N PHE A 154 2.34 6.09 -21.07
CA PHE A 154 2.65 5.77 -22.47
C PHE A 154 1.74 6.52 -23.46
N VAL A 155 0.53 6.84 -23.02
CA VAL A 155 -0.53 7.43 -23.84
C VAL A 155 -1.07 8.67 -23.14
N GLU A 156 -1.27 9.72 -23.92
CA GLU A 156 -1.97 10.94 -23.49
C GLU A 156 -3.29 11.08 -24.23
N VAL A 157 -4.19 11.84 -23.64
CA VAL A 157 -5.54 12.04 -24.14
C VAL A 157 -5.71 13.52 -24.49
N ARG A 158 -6.10 13.80 -25.74
CA ARG A 158 -6.30 15.15 -26.25
C ARG A 158 -7.65 15.26 -26.97
N TYR A 159 -8.34 16.38 -26.74
CA TYR A 159 -9.52 16.72 -27.53
C TYR A 159 -9.09 17.34 -28.86
N ASP A 160 -9.61 16.79 -29.97
CA ASP A 160 -9.37 17.33 -31.32
C ASP A 160 -10.59 18.13 -31.78
N ASP A 161 -10.38 19.42 -32.03
CA ASP A 161 -11.44 20.34 -32.45
C ASP A 161 -11.91 20.11 -33.91
N GLN A 162 -11.08 19.53 -34.76
CA GLN A 162 -11.45 19.23 -36.14
C GLN A 162 -12.30 17.98 -36.23
N GLU A 163 -11.88 16.90 -35.51
CA GLU A 163 -12.61 15.65 -35.48
C GLU A 163 -13.75 15.62 -34.44
N LYS A 164 -13.85 16.67 -33.59
CA LYS A 164 -14.85 16.79 -32.52
C LYS A 164 -14.90 15.59 -31.58
N ARG A 165 -13.74 14.98 -31.30
CA ARG A 165 -13.62 13.81 -30.43
C ARG A 165 -12.34 13.82 -29.63
N VAL A 166 -12.29 12.96 -28.60
CA VAL A 166 -11.09 12.69 -27.84
C VAL A 166 -10.22 11.68 -28.60
N LEU A 167 -8.93 12.01 -28.73
CA LEU A 167 -7.91 11.17 -29.36
C LEU A 167 -6.93 10.66 -28.31
N TYR A 168 -6.50 9.41 -28.49
CA TYR A 168 -5.42 8.80 -27.73
C TYR A 168 -4.17 8.80 -28.60
N GLU A 169 -3.10 9.41 -28.09
CA GLU A 169 -1.84 9.51 -28.83
C GLU A 169 -0.65 9.19 -27.90
N PRO A 170 0.50 8.76 -28.45
CA PRO A 170 1.69 8.53 -27.62
C PRO A 170 2.13 9.82 -26.93
N VAL A 171 2.53 9.70 -25.67
CA VAL A 171 2.97 10.84 -24.84
C VAL A 171 4.10 11.58 -25.54
N ARG A 172 3.95 12.90 -25.73
CA ARG A 172 4.95 13.82 -26.22
C ARG A 172 5.11 14.97 -25.27
N LEU A 173 6.15 14.94 -24.47
CA LEU A 173 6.42 16.01 -23.52
C LEU A 173 7.00 17.23 -24.24
N ASN A 174 6.47 18.42 -23.92
CA ASN A 174 7.04 19.69 -24.38
C ASN A 174 8.44 19.94 -23.83
N GLN A 175 8.73 19.39 -22.65
CA GLN A 175 10.05 19.36 -22.04
C GLN A 175 10.39 17.92 -21.71
N GLU A 176 11.59 17.48 -22.08
CA GLU A 176 12.08 16.14 -21.71
C GLU A 176 12.04 15.94 -20.19
N PHE A 177 11.59 14.75 -19.76
CA PHE A 177 11.56 14.40 -18.35
C PHE A 177 12.99 14.37 -17.79
N ARG A 178 13.24 15.27 -16.84
CA ARG A 178 14.56 15.40 -16.21
C ARG A 178 14.63 14.53 -14.96
N LYS A 179 15.68 13.73 -14.87
CA LYS A 179 15.99 12.95 -13.68
C LYS A 179 16.88 13.79 -12.76
N PHE A 180 16.36 14.19 -11.62
CA PHE A 180 17.13 14.84 -10.57
C PHE A 180 17.33 13.85 -9.44
N ASP A 181 18.53 13.78 -8.88
CA ASP A 181 18.79 13.04 -7.65
C ASP A 181 18.38 13.82 -6.39
N PHE A 182 18.10 15.13 -6.56
CA PHE A 182 17.76 16.07 -5.48
C PHE A 182 18.82 16.15 -4.35
N LEU A 183 19.98 15.56 -4.57
CA LEU A 183 21.10 15.68 -3.68
C LEU A 183 21.86 16.97 -3.98
N SER A 184 22.17 17.75 -2.95
CA SER A 184 23.12 18.84 -3.08
C SER A 184 24.50 18.24 -3.40
N PRO A 185 25.26 18.76 -4.37
CA PRO A 185 26.64 18.33 -4.57
C PRO A 185 27.50 18.44 -3.30
N TRP A 186 27.07 19.29 -2.38
CA TRP A 186 27.73 19.52 -1.09
C TRP A 186 27.29 18.53 0.01
N GLU A 187 26.10 17.95 -0.11
CA GLU A 187 25.53 17.00 0.84
C GLU A 187 25.81 15.55 0.45
N GLY A 188 25.99 15.29 -0.86
CA GLY A 188 26.25 13.95 -1.39
C GLY A 188 27.73 13.63 -1.61
N ALA A 189 28.63 14.58 -1.39
CA ALA A 189 30.05 14.33 -1.56
C ALA A 189 30.66 13.81 -0.26
N ASP A 190 30.94 12.53 -0.25
CA ASP A 190 31.64 11.83 0.83
C ASP A 190 33.17 12.15 0.82
N TYR A 191 33.54 13.38 0.58
CA TYR A 191 34.95 13.77 0.71
C TYR A 191 35.13 14.80 1.83
N PRO A 192 36.16 14.62 2.65
CA PRO A 192 36.44 15.56 3.74
C PRO A 192 36.74 16.92 3.16
N LEU A 193 36.08 17.96 3.67
CA LEU A 193 36.43 19.33 3.38
C LEU A 193 37.80 19.67 4.01
N PRO A 194 38.55 20.62 3.46
CA PRO A 194 39.77 21.07 4.08
C PRO A 194 39.50 21.53 5.53
N GLY A 195 40.10 20.84 6.52
CA GLY A 195 39.85 21.03 7.93
C GLY A 195 39.06 19.93 8.64
N ASP A 196 38.40 19.06 7.87
CA ASP A 196 37.58 17.93 8.38
C ASP A 196 38.32 16.59 8.41
N GLU A 197 39.65 16.60 8.18
CA GLU A 197 40.47 15.38 8.13
C GLU A 197 40.45 14.57 9.43
N LYS A 198 39.94 15.19 10.52
CA LYS A 198 39.77 14.54 11.82
C LYS A 198 38.33 14.16 12.15
N ALA A 199 37.39 14.44 11.24
CA ALA A 199 36.00 14.02 11.42
C ALA A 199 35.88 12.49 11.28
N GLU A 200 35.32 11.86 12.29
CA GLU A 200 35.05 10.39 12.22
C GLU A 200 34.03 10.11 11.11
N PRO A 201 34.28 9.07 10.26
CA PRO A 201 33.31 8.67 9.27
C PRO A 201 32.01 8.28 9.97
N LYS A 202 30.89 8.88 9.57
CA LYS A 202 29.55 8.50 10.05
C LYS A 202 29.29 7.04 9.60
N ALA A 203 29.11 6.15 10.57
CA ALA A 203 28.74 4.76 10.36
C ALA A 203 27.32 4.63 9.79
#